data_d11b77ad74b146496dc46ad7a23f4d0e
#
_entry.id   d11b77ad74b146496dc46ad7a23f4d0e
#
_cell.length_a   1.000
_cell.length_b   1.000
_cell.length_c   1.000
_cell.angle_alpha   90.00
_cell.angle_beta   90.00
_cell.angle_gamma   90.00
#
_symmetry.space_group_name_H-M   'P 1'
#
loop_
_entity.id
_entity.type
_entity.pdbx_description
1 polymer ?
#
loop_
_entity_poly.entity_id
_entity_poly.type
_entity_poly.pdbx_seq_one_letter_code
_entity_poly.pdbx_strand_id
1 'polypeptide(L)'
;MSACDRPVSQTDQALSATGRTIAMSGGAGGAAKACFSCHGLDGAGDGVSTPRLAGLDVGYLQKQMEDYAAGLRLDPVMTPVAKPLDDQARRAVVAYYAGLPSSDGGGLAGPAPALWRDGDPARGLAPCAACHGDQGQGVGGGQPALAGQPPAYIREQMDRWRLAKRRNDPRGAMGDIARKLTPAEVDAIAAWLRRQPASPSPASDAASASGAAAAAARSAASREGRRLDR
;
A
#
# COMPACT_ATOMS: atom_id res chain seq x y z
N MET A 1 -23.20 -12.62 9.17
CA MET A 1 -22.09 -12.90 10.10
C MET A 1 -21.48 -11.58 10.45
N SER A 2 -21.65 -11.13 11.72
CA SER A 2 -21.17 -9.83 12.16
C SER A 2 -19.64 -9.83 12.17
N ALA A 3 -19.01 -8.97 11.37
CA ALA A 3 -17.59 -8.69 11.49
C ALA A 3 -17.36 -8.13 12.90
N CYS A 4 -16.54 -8.81 13.71
CA CYS A 4 -16.15 -8.33 15.03
C CYS A 4 -15.41 -7.01 14.87
N ASP A 5 -16.05 -5.90 15.21
CA ASP A 5 -15.41 -4.59 15.37
C ASP A 5 -14.30 -4.73 16.41
N ARG A 6 -13.06 -4.65 15.95
CA ARG A 6 -11.90 -4.64 16.84
C ARG A 6 -11.74 -3.25 17.45
N PRO A 7 -11.59 -3.13 18.77
CA PRO A 7 -11.23 -1.86 19.35
C PRO A 7 -9.85 -1.44 18.86
N VAL A 8 -9.79 -0.33 18.11
CA VAL A 8 -8.56 0.31 17.67
C VAL A 8 -7.84 0.84 18.92
N SER A 9 -6.53 0.65 19.01
CA SER A 9 -5.76 1.12 20.18
C SER A 9 -5.79 2.66 20.26
N GLN A 10 -5.69 3.22 21.47
CA GLN A 10 -5.61 4.67 21.65
C GLN A 10 -4.43 5.30 20.88
N THR A 11 -3.32 4.59 20.81
CA THR A 11 -2.15 5.03 20.02
C THR A 11 -2.45 5.07 18.53
N ASP A 12 -3.12 4.06 17.99
CA ASP A 12 -3.50 4.02 16.58
C ASP A 12 -4.53 5.10 16.25
N GLN A 13 -5.47 5.36 17.17
CA GLN A 13 -6.44 6.46 17.02
C GLN A 13 -5.76 7.82 17.01
N ALA A 14 -4.80 8.05 17.92
CA ALA A 14 -4.06 9.31 17.99
C ALA A 14 -3.18 9.52 16.75
N LEU A 15 -2.49 8.48 16.27
CA LEU A 15 -1.71 8.53 15.03
C LEU A 15 -2.59 8.79 13.82
N SER A 16 -3.74 8.13 13.71
CA SER A 16 -4.68 8.32 12.62
C SER A 16 -5.26 9.74 12.61
N ALA A 17 -5.65 10.28 13.77
CA ALA A 17 -6.15 11.65 13.89
C ALA A 17 -5.10 12.68 13.47
N THR A 18 -3.85 12.52 13.90
CA THR A 18 -2.73 13.36 13.48
C THR A 18 -2.46 13.22 11.99
N GLY A 19 -2.47 11.97 11.46
CA GLY A 19 -2.27 11.69 10.05
C GLY A 19 -3.34 12.32 9.16
N ARG A 20 -4.61 12.28 9.58
CA ARG A 20 -5.70 12.97 8.89
C ARG A 20 -5.49 14.47 8.82
N THR A 21 -5.07 15.09 9.92
CA THR A 21 -4.76 16.53 9.97
C THR A 21 -3.64 16.87 8.99
N ILE A 22 -2.56 16.09 8.95
CA ILE A 22 -1.46 16.26 7.99
C ILE A 22 -1.96 16.07 6.56
N ALA A 23 -2.78 15.05 6.29
CA ALA A 23 -3.34 14.81 4.98
C ALA A 23 -4.14 15.99 4.45
N MET A 24 -4.86 16.69 5.32
CA MET A 24 -5.67 17.87 4.99
C MET A 24 -4.86 19.17 4.89
N SER A 25 -3.82 19.33 5.70
CA SER A 25 -3.07 20.60 5.80
C SER A 25 -1.75 20.61 5.04
N GLY A 26 -1.23 19.44 4.65
CA GLY A 26 0.12 19.27 4.11
C GLY A 26 1.22 19.31 5.16
N GLY A 27 0.88 19.46 6.45
CA GLY A 27 1.85 19.54 7.55
C GLY A 27 2.90 20.61 7.31
N ALA A 28 4.17 20.30 7.56
CA ALA A 28 5.29 21.21 7.31
C ALA A 28 5.48 21.57 5.82
N GLY A 29 4.86 20.84 4.90
CA GLY A 29 4.87 21.15 3.47
C GLY A 29 3.90 22.27 3.08
N GLY A 30 2.95 22.60 3.95
CA GLY A 30 1.92 23.61 3.76
C GLY A 30 0.75 23.15 2.87
N ALA A 31 -0.31 23.93 2.84
CA ALA A 31 -1.59 23.57 2.21
C ALA A 31 -1.49 23.21 0.71
N ALA A 32 -0.56 23.80 -0.01
CA ALA A 32 -0.31 23.47 -1.42
C ALA A 32 0.20 22.02 -1.63
N LYS A 33 0.61 21.34 -0.57
CA LYS A 33 1.09 19.95 -0.56
C LYS A 33 0.20 19.04 0.26
N ALA A 34 -1.05 19.44 0.48
CA ALA A 34 -2.04 18.63 1.17
C ALA A 34 -2.32 17.34 0.37
N CYS A 35 -2.17 16.20 1.01
CA CYS A 35 -2.22 14.88 0.36
C CYS A 35 -3.59 14.62 -0.29
N PHE A 36 -4.68 15.07 0.38
CA PHE A 36 -6.05 14.85 -0.08
C PHE A 36 -6.35 15.48 -1.44
N SER A 37 -5.64 16.55 -1.81
CA SER A 37 -5.87 17.25 -3.09
C SER A 37 -5.62 16.36 -4.31
N CYS A 38 -4.77 15.34 -4.16
CA CYS A 38 -4.47 14.36 -5.20
C CYS A 38 -4.99 12.96 -4.84
N HIS A 39 -4.73 12.50 -3.61
CA HIS A 39 -5.06 11.14 -3.19
C HIS A 39 -6.48 10.96 -2.65
N GLY A 40 -7.24 12.05 -2.47
CA GLY A 40 -8.55 12.01 -1.81
C GLY A 40 -8.45 11.88 -0.29
N LEU A 41 -9.52 12.24 0.43
CA LEU A 41 -9.63 11.99 1.87
C LEU A 41 -9.89 10.51 2.17
N ASP A 42 -10.51 9.83 1.23
CA ASP A 42 -10.76 8.39 1.22
C ASP A 42 -9.55 7.56 0.74
N GLY A 43 -8.51 8.22 0.25
CA GLY A 43 -7.32 7.57 -0.26
C GLY A 43 -7.52 6.80 -1.55
N ALA A 44 -8.62 7.03 -2.28
CA ALA A 44 -8.93 6.32 -3.52
C ALA A 44 -8.06 6.76 -4.73
N GLY A 45 -7.40 7.92 -4.63
CA GLY A 45 -6.71 8.58 -5.74
C GLY A 45 -7.69 9.26 -6.68
N ASP A 46 -7.22 9.63 -7.89
CA ASP A 46 -8.03 10.30 -8.91
C ASP A 46 -8.68 9.33 -9.91
N GLY A 47 -8.42 8.04 -9.77
CA GLY A 47 -8.88 6.99 -10.68
C GLY A 47 -8.19 6.98 -12.05
N VAL A 48 -7.30 7.93 -12.34
CA VAL A 48 -6.62 8.10 -13.63
C VAL A 48 -5.12 7.83 -13.52
N SER A 49 -4.40 8.64 -12.74
CA SER A 49 -2.93 8.61 -12.63
C SER A 49 -2.41 8.66 -11.20
N THR A 50 -3.17 9.25 -10.29
CA THR A 50 -2.81 9.31 -8.87
C THR A 50 -3.16 8.00 -8.18
N PRO A 51 -2.20 7.34 -7.52
CA PRO A 51 -2.45 6.02 -6.96
C PRO A 51 -3.41 6.04 -5.77
N ARG A 52 -4.19 4.97 -5.64
CA ARG A 52 -4.88 4.63 -4.41
C ARG A 52 -3.86 4.34 -3.31
N LEU A 53 -4.11 4.89 -2.12
CA LEU A 53 -3.35 4.65 -0.90
C LEU A 53 -4.11 3.83 0.14
N ALA A 54 -5.46 3.96 0.13
CA ALA A 54 -6.34 3.29 1.07
C ALA A 54 -6.13 1.77 1.08
N GLY A 55 -5.94 1.20 2.27
CA GLY A 55 -5.76 -0.23 2.49
C GLY A 55 -4.46 -0.82 1.96
N LEU A 56 -3.49 0.01 1.51
CA LEU A 56 -2.16 -0.49 1.21
C LEU A 56 -1.40 -0.82 2.49
N ASP A 57 -0.47 -1.77 2.38
CA ASP A 57 0.39 -2.17 3.49
C ASP A 57 1.14 -0.96 4.07
N VAL A 58 1.07 -0.81 5.40
CA VAL A 58 1.66 0.33 6.13
C VAL A 58 3.18 0.38 5.97
N GLY A 59 3.85 -0.78 5.97
CA GLY A 59 5.30 -0.86 5.78
C GLY A 59 5.71 -0.46 4.36
N TYR A 60 4.90 -0.86 3.36
CA TYR A 60 5.12 -0.40 2.00
C TYR A 60 4.98 1.11 1.87
N LEU A 61 3.88 1.70 2.37
CA LEU A 61 3.67 3.15 2.30
C LEU A 61 4.76 3.91 3.05
N GLN A 62 5.16 3.43 4.24
CA GLN A 62 6.25 4.03 5.01
C GLN A 62 7.55 4.04 4.20
N LYS A 63 7.92 2.89 3.65
CA LYS A 63 9.10 2.79 2.79
C LYS A 63 9.04 3.78 1.62
N GLN A 64 7.89 3.92 0.95
CA GLN A 64 7.77 4.86 -0.16
C GLN A 64 7.96 6.31 0.29
N MET A 65 7.38 6.71 1.42
CA MET A 65 7.54 8.07 1.94
C MET A 65 9.00 8.37 2.34
N GLU A 66 9.69 7.40 2.97
CA GLU A 66 11.12 7.54 3.29
C GLU A 66 11.97 7.62 2.02
N ASP A 67 11.71 6.76 1.04
CA ASP A 67 12.44 6.74 -0.23
C ASP A 67 12.25 8.04 -1.03
N TYR A 68 11.06 8.65 -1.00
CA TYR A 68 10.84 9.97 -1.59
C TYR A 68 11.61 11.07 -0.83
N ALA A 69 11.58 11.05 0.50
CA ALA A 69 12.26 12.04 1.32
C ALA A 69 13.79 11.96 1.19
N ALA A 70 14.34 10.73 1.14
CA ALA A 70 15.77 10.46 0.99
C ALA A 70 16.27 10.57 -0.47
N GLY A 71 15.36 10.70 -1.45
CA GLY A 71 15.74 10.75 -2.88
C GLY A 71 16.07 9.39 -3.51
N LEU A 72 15.77 8.28 -2.82
CA LEU A 72 15.92 6.93 -3.37
C LEU A 72 14.83 6.59 -4.39
N ARG A 73 13.67 7.23 -4.26
CA ARG A 73 12.58 7.24 -5.23
C ARG A 73 12.32 8.68 -5.65
N LEU A 74 13.00 9.12 -6.71
CA LEU A 74 12.81 10.48 -7.21
C LEU A 74 11.48 10.62 -7.95
N ASP A 75 10.71 11.64 -7.58
CA ASP A 75 9.44 11.96 -8.19
C ASP A 75 9.21 13.47 -8.15
N PRO A 76 8.83 14.13 -9.25
CA PRO A 76 8.69 15.58 -9.31
C PRO A 76 7.57 16.11 -8.39
N VAL A 77 6.57 15.28 -8.07
CA VAL A 77 5.46 15.64 -7.19
C VAL A 77 5.73 15.17 -5.75
N MET A 78 5.98 13.86 -5.57
CA MET A 78 6.02 13.28 -4.22
C MET A 78 7.31 13.59 -3.46
N THR A 79 8.45 13.78 -4.12
CA THR A 79 9.70 14.15 -3.43
C THR A 79 9.57 15.51 -2.70
N PRO A 80 9.07 16.59 -3.33
CA PRO A 80 8.83 17.85 -2.59
C PRO A 80 7.71 17.77 -1.54
N VAL A 81 6.80 16.80 -1.62
CA VAL A 81 5.76 16.55 -0.60
C VAL A 81 6.35 15.84 0.62
N ALA A 82 7.12 14.79 0.42
CA ALA A 82 7.65 13.96 1.50
C ALA A 82 8.80 14.63 2.28
N LYS A 83 9.64 15.40 1.59
CA LYS A 83 10.89 15.96 2.11
C LYS A 83 10.72 16.92 3.30
N PRO A 84 9.70 17.82 3.34
CA PRO A 84 9.48 18.69 4.49
C PRO A 84 8.92 18.00 5.74
N LEU A 85 8.30 16.82 5.58
CA LEU A 85 7.72 16.07 6.68
C LEU A 85 8.82 15.36 7.46
N ASP A 86 8.79 15.45 8.79
CA ASP A 86 9.64 14.63 9.65
C ASP A 86 9.16 13.18 9.71
N ASP A 87 9.93 12.32 10.36
CA ASP A 87 9.63 10.88 10.44
C ASP A 87 8.30 10.59 11.13
N GLN A 88 7.94 11.40 12.15
CA GLN A 88 6.69 11.23 12.87
C GLN A 88 5.50 11.61 11.99
N ALA A 89 5.58 12.72 11.26
CA ALA A 89 4.56 13.16 10.33
C ALA A 89 4.36 12.17 9.18
N ARG A 90 5.46 11.62 8.62
CA ARG A 90 5.38 10.57 7.59
C ARG A 90 4.69 9.32 8.12
N ARG A 91 5.06 8.83 9.32
CA ARG A 91 4.40 7.70 9.97
C ARG A 91 2.92 7.94 10.21
N ALA A 92 2.56 9.11 10.71
CA ALA A 92 1.17 9.44 11.00
C ALA A 92 0.30 9.46 9.74
N VAL A 93 0.72 10.13 8.67
CA VAL A 93 -0.06 10.19 7.42
C VAL A 93 -0.14 8.84 6.72
N VAL A 94 0.91 8.03 6.79
CA VAL A 94 0.92 6.65 6.27
C VAL A 94 -0.07 5.79 7.05
N ALA A 95 -0.06 5.84 8.38
CA ALA A 95 -1.02 5.10 9.21
C ALA A 95 -2.48 5.49 8.92
N TYR A 96 -2.73 6.78 8.68
CA TYR A 96 -4.06 7.26 8.29
C TYR A 96 -4.53 6.61 6.98
N TYR A 97 -3.75 6.71 5.89
CA TYR A 97 -4.16 6.15 4.60
C TYR A 97 -4.19 4.62 4.58
N ALA A 98 -3.24 3.96 5.24
CA ALA A 98 -3.24 2.50 5.36
C ALA A 98 -4.46 1.95 6.09
N GLY A 99 -4.95 2.69 7.10
CA GLY A 99 -6.13 2.34 7.88
C GLY A 99 -7.47 2.63 7.22
N LEU A 100 -7.48 3.32 6.07
CA LEU A 100 -8.73 3.57 5.35
C LEU A 100 -9.22 2.30 4.65
N PRO A 101 -10.54 2.08 4.60
CA PRO A 101 -11.08 0.97 3.83
C PRO A 101 -10.71 1.14 2.35
N SER A 102 -10.23 0.06 1.74
CA SER A 102 -10.01 0.06 0.29
C SER A 102 -11.37 0.09 -0.40
N SER A 103 -11.54 1.03 -1.34
CA SER A 103 -12.73 1.05 -2.18
C SER A 103 -12.72 -0.18 -3.10
N ASP A 104 -13.84 -0.89 -3.15
CA ASP A 104 -14.00 -2.01 -4.05
C ASP A 104 -13.83 -1.52 -5.51
N GLY A 105 -12.82 -2.05 -6.17
CA GLY A 105 -12.72 -1.94 -7.63
C GLY A 105 -13.94 -2.68 -8.20
N GLY A 106 -14.99 -1.95 -8.55
CA GLY A 106 -16.22 -2.54 -9.05
C GLY A 106 -16.03 -3.09 -10.46
N GLY A 107 -15.89 -4.38 -10.58
CA GLY A 107 -15.90 -5.03 -11.88
C GLY A 107 -15.79 -6.55 -11.76
N LEU A 108 -16.46 -7.27 -12.65
CA LEU A 108 -16.22 -8.69 -12.84
C LEU A 108 -14.80 -8.83 -13.39
N ALA A 109 -13.91 -9.32 -12.58
CA ALA A 109 -12.56 -9.64 -12.98
C ALA A 109 -12.63 -10.80 -13.99
N GLY A 110 -12.27 -10.53 -15.23
CA GLY A 110 -12.01 -11.58 -16.20
C GLY A 110 -10.78 -12.40 -15.81
N PRO A 111 -10.45 -13.47 -16.55
CA PRO A 111 -9.30 -14.31 -16.25
C PRO A 111 -8.01 -13.49 -16.22
N ALA A 112 -7.10 -13.85 -15.33
CA ALA A 112 -5.79 -13.23 -15.24
C ALA A 112 -5.00 -13.44 -16.54
N PRO A 113 -4.25 -12.42 -17.02
CA PRO A 113 -3.32 -12.62 -18.13
C PRO A 113 -2.36 -13.78 -17.86
N ALA A 114 -2.05 -14.58 -18.90
CA ALA A 114 -1.14 -15.73 -18.75
C ALA A 114 0.19 -15.29 -18.11
N LEU A 115 0.75 -14.17 -18.55
CA LEU A 115 2.00 -13.65 -17.98
C LEU A 115 1.89 -13.34 -16.48
N TRP A 116 0.72 -12.87 -15.99
CA TRP A 116 0.49 -12.66 -14.57
C TRP A 116 0.54 -13.97 -13.78
N ARG A 117 -0.15 -14.96 -14.27
CA ARG A 117 -0.36 -16.25 -13.58
C ARG A 117 0.82 -17.20 -13.73
N ASP A 118 1.38 -17.29 -14.94
CA ASP A 118 2.32 -18.35 -15.33
C ASP A 118 3.76 -17.80 -15.53
N GLY A 119 3.92 -16.49 -15.72
CA GLY A 119 5.20 -15.89 -16.10
C GLY A 119 5.61 -16.21 -17.53
N ASP A 120 6.90 -16.08 -17.81
CA ASP A 120 7.53 -16.48 -19.07
C ASP A 120 8.95 -17.00 -18.79
N PRO A 121 9.13 -18.31 -18.57
CA PRO A 121 10.43 -18.88 -18.27
C PRO A 121 11.48 -18.67 -19.36
N ALA A 122 11.07 -18.59 -20.63
CA ALA A 122 11.98 -18.36 -21.73
C ALA A 122 12.65 -16.98 -21.69
N ARG A 123 11.96 -15.99 -21.13
CA ARG A 123 12.47 -14.65 -20.86
C ARG A 123 12.99 -14.47 -19.42
N GLY A 124 12.96 -15.53 -18.60
CA GLY A 124 13.31 -15.47 -17.19
C GLY A 124 12.38 -14.52 -16.41
N LEU A 125 11.08 -14.55 -16.71
CA LEU A 125 10.04 -13.83 -15.98
C LEU A 125 9.28 -14.80 -15.08
N ALA A 126 9.42 -14.62 -13.77
CA ALA A 126 8.57 -15.32 -12.81
C ALA A 126 7.11 -14.82 -12.90
N PRO A 127 6.12 -15.63 -12.49
CA PRO A 127 4.74 -15.17 -12.36
C PRO A 127 4.63 -13.92 -11.49
N CYS A 128 3.92 -12.90 -11.94
CA CYS A 128 3.70 -11.68 -11.15
C CYS A 128 2.92 -12.01 -9.85
N ALA A 129 2.01 -12.99 -9.95
CA ALA A 129 1.22 -13.50 -8.84
C ALA A 129 2.08 -14.01 -7.67
N ALA A 130 3.27 -14.57 -7.94
CA ALA A 130 4.17 -15.10 -6.90
C ALA A 130 4.58 -14.04 -5.85
N CYS A 131 4.62 -12.75 -6.25
CA CYS A 131 4.96 -11.65 -5.36
C CYS A 131 3.78 -10.75 -5.07
N HIS A 132 2.89 -10.53 -6.03
CA HIS A 132 1.79 -9.57 -5.89
C HIS A 132 0.43 -10.22 -5.58
N GLY A 133 0.40 -11.57 -5.45
CA GLY A 133 -0.82 -12.35 -5.20
C GLY A 133 -1.64 -12.59 -6.47
N ASP A 134 -2.49 -13.61 -6.45
CA ASP A 134 -3.25 -14.08 -7.62
C ASP A 134 -4.15 -13.00 -8.22
N GLN A 135 -4.71 -12.15 -7.38
CA GLN A 135 -5.59 -11.03 -7.75
C GLN A 135 -4.91 -9.67 -7.63
N GLY A 136 -3.61 -9.62 -7.36
CA GLY A 136 -2.88 -8.38 -7.15
C GLY A 136 -3.12 -7.75 -5.76
N GLN A 137 -3.55 -8.54 -4.79
CA GLN A 137 -3.83 -8.09 -3.41
C GLN A 137 -2.56 -7.79 -2.60
N GLY A 138 -1.38 -8.13 -3.12
CA GLY A 138 -0.11 -8.02 -2.40
C GLY A 138 0.09 -9.13 -1.40
N VAL A 139 1.32 -9.29 -0.90
CA VAL A 139 1.68 -10.29 0.12
C VAL A 139 2.51 -9.69 1.26
N GLY A 140 2.68 -8.37 1.31
CA GLY A 140 3.40 -7.68 2.40
C GLY A 140 4.14 -6.42 1.97
N GLY A 141 4.95 -5.89 2.89
CA GLY A 141 5.59 -4.57 2.77
C GLY A 141 6.53 -4.38 1.58
N GLY A 142 7.14 -5.44 1.07
CA GLY A 142 7.99 -5.39 -0.13
C GLY A 142 7.24 -5.69 -1.43
N GLN A 143 6.02 -6.20 -1.35
CA GLN A 143 5.23 -6.76 -2.44
C GLN A 143 3.81 -6.18 -2.38
N PRO A 144 3.64 -4.92 -2.83
CA PRO A 144 2.42 -4.17 -2.60
C PRO A 144 1.23 -4.71 -3.36
N ALA A 145 0.04 -4.39 -2.84
CA ALA A 145 -1.21 -4.56 -3.57
C ALA A 145 -1.24 -3.64 -4.80
N LEU A 146 -1.57 -4.22 -5.95
CA LEU A 146 -1.73 -3.56 -7.24
C LEU A 146 -3.19 -3.54 -7.70
N ALA A 147 -4.05 -4.36 -7.10
CA ALA A 147 -5.47 -4.42 -7.37
C ALA A 147 -6.11 -3.03 -7.21
N GLY A 148 -6.96 -2.64 -8.16
CA GLY A 148 -7.64 -1.35 -8.16
C GLY A 148 -6.77 -0.14 -8.48
N GLN A 149 -5.47 -0.29 -8.70
CA GLN A 149 -4.59 0.84 -9.05
C GLN A 149 -4.89 1.38 -10.47
N PRO A 150 -4.77 2.70 -10.69
CA PRO A 150 -4.95 3.30 -12.01
C PRO A 150 -3.96 2.73 -13.03
N PRO A 151 -4.41 2.35 -14.24
CA PRO A 151 -3.53 1.82 -15.27
C PRO A 151 -2.41 2.76 -15.69
N ALA A 152 -2.67 4.06 -15.78
CA ALA A 152 -1.64 5.04 -16.11
C ALA A 152 -0.55 5.12 -15.05
N TYR A 153 -0.92 5.02 -13.76
CA TYR A 153 0.07 4.94 -12.66
C TYR A 153 0.96 3.69 -12.81
N ILE A 154 0.36 2.52 -13.07
CA ILE A 154 1.14 1.28 -13.25
C ILE A 154 2.11 1.41 -14.41
N ARG A 155 1.65 1.91 -15.58
CA ARG A 155 2.52 2.17 -16.74
C ARG A 155 3.67 3.09 -16.40
N GLU A 156 3.38 4.22 -15.78
CA GLU A 156 4.40 5.19 -15.39
C GLU A 156 5.45 4.57 -14.46
N GLN A 157 5.03 3.77 -13.47
CA GLN A 157 5.98 3.11 -12.58
C GLN A 157 6.86 2.10 -13.33
N MET A 158 6.30 1.32 -14.27
CA MET A 158 7.07 0.41 -15.10
C MET A 158 8.07 1.15 -15.99
N ASP A 159 7.68 2.27 -16.59
CA ASP A 159 8.59 3.11 -17.38
C ASP A 159 9.69 3.74 -16.52
N ARG A 160 9.37 4.19 -15.31
CA ARG A 160 10.37 4.71 -14.37
C ARG A 160 11.41 3.66 -13.98
N TRP A 161 11.03 2.41 -13.78
CA TRP A 161 11.96 1.30 -13.54
C TRP A 161 12.78 0.97 -14.80
N ARG A 162 12.12 0.88 -15.96
CA ARG A 162 12.79 0.61 -17.24
C ARG A 162 13.88 1.63 -17.54
N LEU A 163 13.62 2.91 -17.26
CA LEU A 163 14.52 4.04 -17.47
C LEU A 163 15.46 4.29 -16.28
N ALA A 164 15.49 3.42 -15.29
CA ALA A 164 16.26 3.56 -14.06
C ALA A 164 15.99 4.88 -13.28
N LYS A 165 14.83 5.52 -13.50
CA LYS A 165 14.36 6.69 -12.73
C LYS A 165 13.77 6.29 -11.38
N ARG A 166 13.38 5.03 -11.22
CA ARG A 166 12.96 4.39 -9.98
C ARG A 166 13.89 3.22 -9.71
N ARG A 167 14.55 3.19 -8.55
CA ARG A 167 15.57 2.17 -8.17
C ARG A 167 15.43 1.72 -6.73
N ASN A 168 14.28 1.94 -6.13
CA ASN A 168 14.04 1.65 -4.71
C ASN A 168 13.47 0.25 -4.45
N ASP A 169 13.47 -0.61 -5.45
CA ASP A 169 13.06 -2.00 -5.35
C ASP A 169 14.21 -2.87 -4.82
N PRO A 170 13.94 -3.79 -3.89
CA PRO A 170 14.97 -4.68 -3.36
C PRO A 170 15.62 -5.51 -4.48
N ARG A 171 16.94 -5.51 -4.53
CA ARG A 171 17.74 -6.27 -5.50
C ARG A 171 17.48 -5.93 -6.98
N GLY A 172 16.80 -4.83 -7.29
CA GLY A 172 16.49 -4.43 -8.66
C GLY A 172 15.45 -5.30 -9.37
N ALA A 173 14.68 -6.11 -8.64
CA ALA A 173 13.77 -7.10 -9.22
C ALA A 173 12.75 -6.48 -10.18
N MET A 174 12.08 -5.39 -9.78
CA MET A 174 11.11 -4.71 -10.65
C MET A 174 11.77 -4.02 -11.84
N GLY A 175 12.99 -3.50 -11.66
CA GLY A 175 13.80 -2.95 -12.76
C GLY A 175 14.10 -4.00 -13.82
N ASP A 176 14.49 -5.20 -13.41
CA ASP A 176 14.76 -6.32 -14.32
C ASP A 176 13.50 -6.77 -15.06
N ILE A 177 12.38 -6.91 -14.35
CA ILE A 177 11.09 -7.26 -14.93
C ILE A 177 10.64 -6.18 -15.93
N ALA A 178 10.72 -4.91 -15.57
CA ALA A 178 10.26 -3.81 -16.41
C ALA A 178 11.01 -3.73 -17.76
N ARG A 179 12.28 -4.08 -17.79
CA ARG A 179 13.07 -4.12 -19.05
C ARG A 179 12.66 -5.26 -19.98
N LYS A 180 12.09 -6.34 -19.45
CA LYS A 180 11.68 -7.52 -20.21
C LYS A 180 10.24 -7.43 -20.73
N LEU A 181 9.40 -6.59 -20.13
CA LEU A 181 7.99 -6.44 -20.52
C LEU A 181 7.84 -5.47 -21.69
N THR A 182 6.98 -5.81 -22.63
CA THR A 182 6.54 -4.89 -23.68
C THR A 182 5.48 -3.91 -23.13
N PRO A 183 5.29 -2.73 -23.73
CA PRO A 183 4.23 -1.82 -23.35
C PRO A 183 2.83 -2.45 -23.39
N ALA A 184 2.54 -3.27 -24.41
CA ALA A 184 1.25 -3.94 -24.55
C ALA A 184 0.98 -4.95 -23.42
N GLU A 185 2.01 -5.67 -22.95
CA GLU A 185 1.89 -6.58 -21.79
C GLU A 185 1.62 -5.80 -20.50
N VAL A 186 2.30 -4.67 -20.31
CA VAL A 186 2.06 -3.77 -19.17
C VAL A 186 0.62 -3.24 -19.20
N ASP A 187 0.13 -2.83 -20.38
CA ASP A 187 -1.24 -2.34 -20.58
C ASP A 187 -2.29 -3.40 -20.24
N ALA A 188 -2.09 -4.62 -20.72
CA ALA A 188 -3.00 -5.73 -20.46
C ALA A 188 -3.08 -6.07 -18.96
N ILE A 189 -1.93 -6.13 -18.29
CA ILE A 189 -1.84 -6.39 -16.85
C ILE A 189 -2.48 -5.23 -16.07
N ALA A 190 -2.17 -3.98 -16.40
CA ALA A 190 -2.70 -2.81 -15.72
C ALA A 190 -4.23 -2.70 -15.87
N ALA A 191 -4.76 -2.97 -17.06
CA ALA A 191 -6.19 -2.97 -17.31
C ALA A 191 -6.92 -4.09 -16.54
N TRP A 192 -6.30 -5.25 -16.39
CA TRP A 192 -6.83 -6.35 -15.59
C TRP A 192 -6.80 -6.01 -14.10
N LEU A 193 -5.68 -5.50 -13.58
CA LEU A 193 -5.52 -5.09 -12.17
C LEU A 193 -6.53 -4.02 -11.75
N ARG A 194 -6.86 -3.09 -12.64
CA ARG A 194 -7.87 -2.05 -12.36
C ARG A 194 -9.25 -2.63 -12.00
N ARG A 195 -9.58 -3.80 -12.53
CA ARG A 195 -10.85 -4.50 -12.29
C ARG A 195 -10.83 -5.42 -11.07
N GLN A 196 -9.67 -5.67 -10.49
CA GLN A 196 -9.57 -6.53 -9.30
C GLN A 196 -10.10 -5.79 -8.07
N PRO A 197 -10.76 -6.49 -7.13
CA PRO A 197 -11.19 -5.90 -5.88
C PRO A 197 -9.96 -5.43 -5.08
N ALA A 198 -10.02 -4.21 -4.61
CA ALA A 198 -8.98 -3.63 -3.78
C ALA A 198 -9.09 -4.16 -2.34
N SER A 199 -8.79 -5.42 -2.12
CA SER A 199 -8.76 -6.04 -0.79
C SER A 199 -7.64 -5.44 0.07
N PRO A 200 -7.82 -5.35 1.41
CA PRO A 200 -6.74 -5.01 2.33
C PRO A 200 -5.57 -5.99 2.17
N SER A 201 -4.34 -5.50 2.32
CA SER A 201 -3.16 -6.38 2.26
C SER A 201 -3.21 -7.42 3.39
N PRO A 202 -2.92 -8.72 3.12
CA PRO A 202 -2.91 -9.76 4.17
C PRO A 202 -1.99 -9.46 5.35
N ALA A 203 -0.96 -8.64 5.15
CA ALA A 203 -0.06 -8.19 6.23
C ALA A 203 -0.77 -7.29 7.25
N SER A 204 -1.83 -6.55 6.87
CA SER A 204 -2.65 -5.78 7.79
C SER A 204 -3.47 -6.69 8.71
N ASP A 205 -3.88 -7.86 8.22
CA ASP A 205 -4.62 -8.86 8.99
C ASP A 205 -3.73 -9.62 10.00
N ALA A 206 -2.46 -9.90 9.63
CA ALA A 206 -1.51 -10.60 10.50
C ALA A 206 -1.06 -9.73 11.70
N ALA A 207 -0.78 -8.45 11.48
CA ALA A 207 -0.47 -7.50 12.55
C ALA A 207 -1.65 -7.33 13.51
N SER A 208 -2.87 -7.37 12.97
CA SER A 208 -4.12 -7.35 13.72
C SER A 208 -4.33 -8.64 14.53
N ALA A 209 -3.93 -9.81 14.03
CA ALA A 209 -4.08 -11.11 14.72
C ALA A 209 -3.11 -11.26 15.91
N SER A 210 -1.84 -10.82 15.78
CA SER A 210 -0.86 -10.89 16.88
C SER A 210 -1.21 -9.96 18.05
N GLY A 211 -1.77 -8.77 17.78
CA GLY A 211 -2.25 -7.84 18.82
C GLY A 211 -3.44 -8.41 19.63
N ALA A 212 -4.34 -9.16 19.00
CA ALA A 212 -5.47 -9.79 19.67
C ALA A 212 -5.05 -10.96 20.59
N ALA A 213 -4.06 -11.76 20.17
CA ALA A 213 -3.52 -12.84 20.99
C ALA A 213 -2.83 -12.31 22.26
N ALA A 214 -2.06 -11.22 22.13
CA ALA A 214 -1.39 -10.56 23.26
C ALA A 214 -2.37 -9.88 24.23
N ALA A 215 -3.50 -9.35 23.74
CA ALA A 215 -4.54 -8.77 24.58
C ALA A 215 -5.36 -9.85 25.32
N ALA A 216 -5.65 -10.98 24.66
CA ALA A 216 -6.32 -12.12 25.27
C ALA A 216 -5.47 -12.75 26.40
N ALA A 217 -4.16 -12.90 26.19
CA ALA A 217 -3.24 -13.41 27.18
C ALA A 217 -3.17 -12.51 28.44
N ARG A 218 -3.16 -11.17 28.26
CA ARG A 218 -3.20 -10.22 29.39
C ARG A 218 -4.52 -10.26 30.16
N SER A 219 -5.65 -10.42 29.46
CA SER A 219 -6.96 -10.54 30.10
C SER A 219 -7.10 -11.84 30.90
N ALA A 220 -6.53 -12.96 30.42
CA ALA A 220 -6.52 -14.23 31.13
C ALA A 220 -5.67 -14.15 32.42
N ALA A 221 -4.47 -13.59 32.35
CA ALA A 221 -3.58 -13.40 33.50
C ALA A 221 -4.21 -12.48 34.59
N SER A 222 -4.96 -11.44 34.17
CA SER A 222 -5.66 -10.54 35.10
C SER A 222 -6.87 -11.19 35.79
N ARG A 223 -7.47 -12.24 35.21
CA ARG A 223 -8.55 -13.02 35.84
C ARG A 223 -8.02 -14.07 36.81
N GLU A 224 -6.85 -14.64 36.54
CA GLU A 224 -6.22 -15.64 37.39
C GLU A 224 -5.67 -15.01 38.67
N GLY A 225 -5.04 -13.82 38.59
CA GLY A 225 -4.62 -13.06 39.77
C GLY A 225 -5.76 -12.68 40.75
N ARG A 226 -6.98 -12.48 40.26
CA ARG A 226 -8.16 -12.17 41.11
C ARG A 226 -8.80 -13.39 41.76
N ARG A 227 -8.42 -14.61 41.37
CA ARG A 227 -8.92 -15.85 42.01
C ARG A 227 -8.05 -16.29 43.19
N LEU A 228 -6.82 -15.79 43.30
CA LEU A 228 -5.91 -16.14 44.41
C LEU A 228 -6.03 -15.23 45.62
N ASP A 229 -6.81 -14.13 45.50
CA ASP A 229 -7.04 -13.17 46.60
C ASP A 229 -8.45 -13.33 47.27
N ARG A 230 -9.07 -14.54 47.22
CA ARG A 230 -10.30 -14.86 47.93
C ARG A 230 -10.15 -16.10 48.78
#